data_956982117a3b714abca3d5f3d2226666
#
_entry.id   956982117a3b714abca3d5f3d2226666
#
_cell.length_a   1.000
_cell.length_b   1.000
_cell.length_c   1.000
_cell.angle_alpha   90.00
_cell.angle_beta   90.00
_cell.angle_gamma   90.00
#
_symmetry.space_group_name_H-M   'P 1'
#
loop_
_entity.id
_entity.type
_entity.pdbx_description
1 polymer ?
#
loop_
_entity_poly.entity_id
_entity_poly.type
_entity_poly.pdbx_seq_one_letter_code
_entity_poly.pdbx_strand_id
1 'polypeptide(L)'
;SFNLIEYMSQDTPALEETMNKEFRSKITVSTAYSPPLTRNMLAARTCSTYCSNNPNSVFQDEYIKNTTKIVFANTMNPPSTYVASYDESSLQDGSVMAYVIENEEAGTYTIEFQTDGIFLMKSGQNYFYGFKNVTEIEGIEYIDTSQVTDMDSMFYGMNSLTTLEVSNFDTSNVTDMSSMFYYTSNLTTLDVSNFDTSNVIDMRGMFWNMQSLTELDLSNFDTSNVIDMSLMFTSMGDITSLYVGNFNTSKVTAMNNMFSGMSNLTELGVSNFNTSNVTNMN
;
A
#
# COMPACT_ATOMS: atom_id res chain seq x y z
N SER A 1 -16.59 18.27 -17.54
CA SER A 1 -18.01 18.55 -17.79
C SER A 1 -18.55 17.52 -18.75
N PHE A 2 -19.10 16.45 -18.23
CA PHE A 2 -19.84 15.48 -19.05
C PHE A 2 -21.11 16.15 -19.57
N ASN A 3 -21.25 16.22 -20.87
CA ASN A 3 -22.43 16.81 -21.49
C ASN A 3 -23.52 15.72 -21.60
N LEU A 4 -24.35 15.63 -20.55
CA LEU A 4 -25.46 14.67 -20.46
C LEU A 4 -26.41 14.78 -21.69
N ILE A 5 -26.35 15.87 -22.43
CA ILE A 5 -27.15 16.13 -23.61
C ILE A 5 -26.67 15.30 -24.82
N GLU A 6 -25.40 14.98 -24.93
CA GLU A 6 -24.86 14.18 -26.04
C GLU A 6 -25.23 12.69 -25.94
N TYR A 7 -25.43 12.16 -24.73
CA TYR A 7 -25.77 10.75 -24.55
C TYR A 7 -27.24 10.44 -24.81
N MET A 8 -28.11 11.44 -24.77
CA MET A 8 -29.57 11.26 -24.96
C MET A 8 -30.07 11.60 -26.36
N SER A 9 -29.19 12.01 -27.30
CA SER A 9 -29.60 12.57 -28.60
C SER A 9 -29.69 11.55 -29.76
N GLN A 10 -29.50 10.24 -29.51
CA GLN A 10 -29.36 9.32 -30.63
C GLN A 10 -30.64 8.66 -31.14
N ASP A 11 -31.81 8.75 -30.48
CA ASP A 11 -32.94 7.95 -30.98
C ASP A 11 -34.37 8.56 -31.01
N THR A 12 -34.63 9.85 -30.70
CA THR A 12 -36.02 10.37 -30.92
C THR A 12 -36.13 11.90 -31.03
N PRO A 13 -36.33 12.47 -32.22
CA PRO A 13 -36.47 13.93 -32.45
C PRO A 13 -37.71 14.58 -31.83
N ALA A 14 -38.75 13.84 -31.47
CA ALA A 14 -40.02 14.38 -30.99
C ALA A 14 -40.07 14.58 -29.46
N LEU A 15 -39.14 14.06 -28.70
CA LEU A 15 -39.07 14.26 -27.25
C LEU A 15 -38.21 15.46 -26.83
N GLU A 16 -37.43 16.02 -27.74
CA GLU A 16 -36.42 17.05 -27.43
C GLU A 16 -37.08 18.39 -27.01
N GLU A 17 -38.18 18.76 -27.63
CA GLU A 17 -38.79 20.09 -27.41
C GLU A 17 -39.59 20.18 -26.09
N THR A 18 -40.16 19.09 -25.65
CA THR A 18 -40.97 19.05 -24.41
C THR A 18 -40.08 18.79 -23.18
N MET A 19 -39.06 17.98 -23.33
CA MET A 19 -38.09 17.70 -22.25
C MET A 19 -37.18 18.90 -21.94
N ASN A 20 -36.78 19.67 -22.96
CA ASN A 20 -35.89 20.81 -22.77
C ASN A 20 -36.53 21.96 -21.92
N LYS A 21 -37.85 22.09 -21.88
CA LYS A 21 -38.52 23.12 -21.06
C LYS A 21 -38.74 22.71 -19.61
N GLU A 22 -39.02 21.47 -19.31
CA GLU A 22 -39.21 20.97 -17.94
C GLU A 22 -37.90 20.62 -17.24
N PHE A 23 -36.92 20.15 -17.97
CA PHE A 23 -35.61 19.75 -17.41
C PHE A 23 -34.80 20.96 -16.92
N ARG A 24 -34.83 22.09 -17.63
CA ARG A 24 -34.10 23.31 -17.24
C ARG A 24 -34.61 23.97 -15.96
N SER A 25 -35.84 23.66 -15.51
CA SER A 25 -36.42 24.26 -14.32
C SER A 25 -36.25 23.45 -13.03
N LYS A 26 -35.77 22.21 -13.10
CA LYS A 26 -35.73 21.28 -11.96
C LYS A 26 -34.37 20.68 -11.62
N ILE A 27 -33.34 20.88 -12.45
CA ILE A 27 -32.01 20.39 -12.09
C ILE A 27 -31.25 21.50 -11.40
N THR A 28 -31.30 21.52 -10.08
CA THR A 28 -30.21 22.07 -9.28
C THR A 28 -29.10 21.04 -9.34
N VAL A 29 -28.15 21.21 -10.27
CA VAL A 29 -26.90 20.42 -10.22
C VAL A 29 -26.19 20.88 -8.95
N SER A 30 -26.37 20.14 -7.87
CA SER A 30 -25.45 20.28 -6.75
C SER A 30 -24.08 19.88 -7.28
N THR A 31 -23.10 20.77 -7.21
CA THR A 31 -21.71 20.54 -7.58
C THR A 31 -21.00 19.51 -6.68
N ALA A 32 -21.76 18.70 -5.93
CA ALA A 32 -21.30 17.62 -5.07
C ALA A 32 -21.69 16.25 -5.61
N TYR A 33 -21.66 16.04 -6.94
CA TYR A 33 -21.57 14.69 -7.45
C TYR A 33 -20.10 14.24 -7.39
N SER A 34 -19.74 13.67 -6.27
CA SER A 34 -18.60 12.75 -6.24
C SER A 34 -19.02 11.54 -7.07
N PRO A 35 -18.36 11.21 -8.17
CA PRO A 35 -18.59 9.93 -8.83
C PRO A 35 -18.45 8.82 -7.79
N PRO A 36 -19.19 7.72 -7.88
CA PRO A 36 -19.03 6.62 -6.95
C PRO A 36 -17.54 6.23 -6.94
N LEU A 37 -16.93 6.26 -5.74
CA LEU A 37 -15.52 5.96 -5.45
C LEU A 37 -15.13 4.49 -5.74
N THR A 38 -15.80 3.84 -6.68
CA THR A 38 -15.62 2.41 -7.01
C THR A 38 -14.91 2.18 -8.32
N ARG A 39 -14.81 3.21 -9.18
CA ARG A 39 -14.07 3.15 -10.42
C ARG A 39 -12.57 3.30 -10.13
N ASN A 40 -11.73 2.54 -10.80
CA ASN A 40 -10.27 2.49 -10.61
C ASN A 40 -9.84 1.88 -9.25
N MET A 41 -10.70 1.07 -8.63
CA MET A 41 -10.38 0.43 -7.37
C MET A 41 -9.58 -0.84 -7.63
N LEU A 42 -8.38 -0.91 -7.04
CA LEU A 42 -7.56 -2.11 -7.02
C LEU A 42 -8.28 -3.26 -6.31
N ALA A 43 -8.28 -4.43 -6.93
CA ALA A 43 -8.74 -5.64 -6.27
C ALA A 43 -7.86 -5.94 -5.05
N ALA A 44 -8.47 -6.26 -3.90
CA ALA A 44 -7.72 -6.69 -2.75
C ALA A 44 -7.00 -8.01 -3.05
N ARG A 45 -5.72 -8.11 -2.66
CA ARG A 45 -5.00 -9.36 -2.73
C ARG A 45 -5.52 -10.28 -1.62
N THR A 46 -6.24 -11.33 -2.00
CA THR A 46 -7.03 -12.17 -1.06
C THR A 46 -6.24 -13.29 -0.40
N CYS A 47 -4.93 -13.37 -0.55
CA CYS A 47 -4.15 -14.45 0.04
C CYS A 47 -2.89 -14.00 0.76
N SER A 48 -2.63 -14.61 1.91
CA SER A 48 -1.49 -14.37 2.79
C SER A 48 -0.26 -15.24 2.46
N THR A 49 -0.39 -16.24 1.59
CA THR A 49 0.70 -17.15 1.20
C THR A 49 0.46 -17.61 -0.22
N TYR A 50 1.38 -17.27 -1.13
CA TYR A 50 1.44 -17.72 -2.52
C TYR A 50 0.07 -17.86 -3.19
N CYS A 51 -0.38 -16.81 -3.87
CA CYS A 51 -1.62 -16.82 -4.65
C CYS A 51 -1.55 -17.69 -5.91
N SER A 52 -0.83 -18.79 -5.87
CA SER A 52 -0.49 -19.67 -7.00
C SER A 52 -1.68 -20.18 -7.81
N ASN A 53 -2.92 -19.89 -7.41
CA ASN A 53 -4.10 -20.53 -7.98
C ASN A 53 -5.18 -19.56 -8.49
N ASN A 54 -4.94 -18.25 -8.58
CA ASN A 54 -5.86 -17.38 -9.29
C ASN A 54 -5.35 -17.12 -10.72
N PRO A 55 -5.76 -17.92 -11.73
CA PRO A 55 -5.29 -17.75 -13.11
C PRO A 55 -5.78 -16.44 -13.76
N ASN A 56 -6.67 -15.72 -13.09
CA ASN A 56 -7.27 -14.47 -13.56
C ASN A 56 -6.64 -13.21 -12.92
N SER A 57 -5.50 -13.34 -12.25
CA SER A 57 -4.80 -12.23 -11.61
C SER A 57 -3.31 -12.26 -11.92
N VAL A 58 -2.67 -11.08 -11.94
CA VAL A 58 -1.22 -10.93 -12.08
C VAL A 58 -0.44 -11.49 -10.88
N PHE A 59 -1.09 -11.62 -9.73
CA PHE A 59 -0.47 -12.13 -8.50
C PHE A 59 -0.29 -13.66 -8.50
N GLN A 60 0.34 -14.20 -9.54
CA GLN A 60 0.70 -15.61 -9.65
C GLN A 60 2.16 -15.83 -9.22
N ASP A 61 2.45 -17.00 -8.67
CA ASP A 61 3.79 -17.36 -8.19
C ASP A 61 4.90 -17.13 -9.22
N GLU A 62 4.63 -17.44 -10.48
CA GLU A 62 5.57 -17.25 -11.58
C GLU A 62 5.97 -15.78 -11.73
N TYR A 63 4.99 -14.88 -11.73
CA TYR A 63 5.25 -13.45 -11.88
C TYR A 63 5.82 -12.85 -10.60
N ILE A 64 5.25 -13.16 -9.44
CA ILE A 64 5.76 -12.66 -8.14
C ILE A 64 7.25 -12.97 -7.97
N LYS A 65 7.67 -14.21 -8.31
CA LYS A 65 9.06 -14.66 -8.13
C LYS A 65 10.04 -14.05 -9.13
N ASN A 66 9.57 -13.67 -10.30
CA ASN A 66 10.43 -13.25 -11.40
C ASN A 66 10.25 -11.78 -11.81
N THR A 67 9.37 -11.04 -11.15
CA THR A 67 9.22 -9.59 -11.36
C THR A 67 10.38 -8.85 -10.71
N THR A 68 10.98 -7.95 -11.49
CA THR A 68 12.08 -7.07 -11.06
C THR A 68 11.67 -5.61 -10.92
N LYS A 69 10.54 -5.23 -11.54
CA LYS A 69 10.00 -3.87 -11.50
C LYS A 69 8.48 -3.88 -11.47
N ILE A 70 7.90 -2.95 -10.71
CA ILE A 70 6.46 -2.68 -10.71
C ILE A 70 6.24 -1.22 -11.11
N VAL A 71 5.26 -0.97 -11.97
CA VAL A 71 4.91 0.37 -12.45
C VAL A 71 3.41 0.60 -12.24
N PHE A 72 3.05 1.75 -11.69
CA PHE A 72 1.69 2.27 -11.67
C PHE A 72 1.61 3.44 -12.64
N ALA A 73 0.85 3.30 -13.72
CA ALA A 73 0.79 4.28 -14.79
C ALA A 73 -0.60 4.89 -14.92
N ASN A 74 -0.65 6.21 -14.87
CA ASN A 74 -1.87 6.99 -15.14
C ASN A 74 -2.12 7.05 -16.65
N THR A 75 -2.49 5.93 -17.24
CA THR A 75 -2.84 5.77 -18.66
C THR A 75 -3.64 4.50 -18.86
N MET A 76 -4.41 4.46 -19.95
CA MET A 76 -5.10 3.25 -20.42
C MET A 76 -4.56 2.81 -21.80
N ASN A 77 -3.34 3.21 -22.15
CA ASN A 77 -2.69 2.81 -23.39
C ASN A 77 -1.85 1.54 -23.13
N PRO A 78 -2.26 0.35 -23.60
CA PRO A 78 -1.50 -0.87 -23.37
C PRO A 78 -0.06 -0.75 -23.87
N PRO A 79 0.91 -1.38 -23.19
CA PRO A 79 2.26 -1.50 -23.69
C PRO A 79 2.29 -2.11 -25.09
N SER A 80 3.29 -1.74 -25.91
CA SER A 80 3.40 -2.24 -27.29
C SER A 80 3.61 -3.77 -27.37
N THR A 81 4.15 -4.35 -26.30
CA THR A 81 4.37 -5.81 -26.13
C THR A 81 4.12 -6.20 -24.69
N TYR A 82 3.45 -7.31 -24.49
CA TYR A 82 3.25 -7.94 -23.18
C TYR A 82 2.96 -9.44 -23.36
N VAL A 83 3.27 -10.25 -22.35
CA VAL A 83 3.05 -11.72 -22.37
C VAL A 83 1.69 -12.10 -21.77
N ALA A 84 1.17 -11.29 -20.86
CA ALA A 84 -0.15 -11.49 -20.24
C ALA A 84 -0.76 -10.16 -19.82
N SER A 85 -2.10 -10.12 -19.70
CA SER A 85 -2.84 -8.99 -19.13
C SER A 85 -3.99 -9.47 -18.27
N TYR A 86 -4.31 -8.72 -17.22
CA TYR A 86 -5.32 -9.05 -16.22
C TYR A 86 -6.15 -7.81 -15.87
N ASP A 87 -7.44 -8.01 -15.65
CA ASP A 87 -8.29 -6.99 -15.05
C ASP A 87 -8.15 -7.09 -13.52
N GLU A 88 -7.43 -6.13 -12.93
CA GLU A 88 -7.21 -6.02 -11.48
C GLU A 88 -8.14 -4.99 -10.84
N SER A 89 -9.18 -4.56 -11.55
CA SER A 89 -10.24 -3.75 -10.94
C SER A 89 -11.12 -4.60 -10.02
N SER A 90 -11.57 -4.01 -8.91
CA SER A 90 -12.42 -4.72 -7.95
C SER A 90 -13.80 -5.08 -8.51
N LEU A 91 -14.23 -4.40 -9.56
CA LEU A 91 -15.51 -4.64 -10.24
C LEU A 91 -15.38 -5.49 -11.50
N GLN A 92 -14.15 -5.85 -11.91
CA GLN A 92 -13.85 -6.55 -13.17
C GLN A 92 -14.45 -5.81 -14.37
N ASP A 93 -14.31 -4.48 -14.41
CA ASP A 93 -14.86 -3.57 -15.41
C ASP A 93 -13.79 -2.97 -16.33
N GLY A 94 -12.53 -3.45 -16.21
CA GLY A 94 -11.38 -2.98 -16.97
C GLY A 94 -10.87 -1.61 -16.55
N SER A 95 -11.35 -1.06 -15.43
CA SER A 95 -10.90 0.27 -14.97
C SER A 95 -9.48 0.25 -14.38
N VAL A 96 -8.96 -0.93 -14.02
CA VAL A 96 -7.56 -1.17 -13.65
C VAL A 96 -7.06 -2.41 -14.38
N MET A 97 -6.10 -2.21 -15.27
CA MET A 97 -5.47 -3.31 -16.02
C MET A 97 -4.04 -3.52 -15.54
N ALA A 98 -3.61 -4.78 -15.43
CA ALA A 98 -2.22 -5.14 -15.20
C ALA A 98 -1.66 -5.86 -16.43
N TYR A 99 -0.47 -5.44 -16.87
CA TYR A 99 0.25 -6.04 -17.97
C TYR A 99 1.56 -6.64 -17.47
N VAL A 100 1.85 -7.88 -17.88
CA VAL A 100 3.12 -8.55 -17.63
C VAL A 100 3.99 -8.38 -18.86
N ILE A 101 5.11 -7.71 -18.71
CA ILE A 101 6.05 -7.38 -19.77
C ILE A 101 7.32 -8.16 -19.52
N GLU A 102 7.76 -8.97 -20.49
CA GLU A 102 9.05 -9.68 -20.40
C GLU A 102 10.19 -8.68 -20.62
N ASN A 103 11.16 -8.71 -19.71
CA ASN A 103 12.35 -7.85 -19.76
C ASN A 103 13.39 -8.40 -20.77
N GLU A 104 14.46 -7.65 -21.03
CA GLU A 104 15.59 -8.09 -21.86
C GLU A 104 16.25 -9.37 -21.26
N GLU A 105 16.30 -9.50 -19.95
CA GLU A 105 16.70 -10.73 -19.27
C GLU A 105 15.54 -11.72 -19.28
N ALA A 106 15.68 -12.76 -20.10
CA ALA A 106 14.63 -13.75 -20.35
C ALA A 106 14.15 -14.40 -19.03
N GLY A 107 12.83 -14.52 -18.89
CA GLY A 107 12.19 -15.06 -17.70
C GLY A 107 12.11 -14.10 -16.52
N THR A 108 12.47 -12.82 -16.71
CA THR A 108 12.18 -11.74 -15.75
C THR A 108 11.12 -10.81 -16.29
N TYR A 109 10.36 -10.16 -15.39
CA TYR A 109 9.19 -9.38 -15.77
C TYR A 109 9.16 -8.00 -15.13
N THR A 110 8.52 -7.07 -15.84
CA THR A 110 7.91 -5.86 -15.29
C THR A 110 6.41 -6.06 -15.22
N ILE A 111 5.78 -5.72 -14.10
CA ILE A 111 4.32 -5.63 -14.00
C ILE A 111 3.94 -4.16 -14.07
N GLU A 112 3.13 -3.79 -15.05
CA GLU A 112 2.59 -2.45 -15.21
C GLU A 112 1.09 -2.45 -14.95
N PHE A 113 0.67 -1.75 -13.88
CA PHE A 113 -0.73 -1.45 -13.60
C PHE A 113 -1.12 -0.16 -14.30
N GLN A 114 -2.27 -0.13 -14.95
CA GLN A 114 -2.78 1.04 -15.66
C GLN A 114 -4.19 1.41 -15.21
N THR A 115 -4.44 2.70 -15.07
CA THR A 115 -5.77 3.28 -14.82
C THR A 115 -5.86 4.69 -15.41
N ASP A 116 -7.07 5.20 -15.59
CA ASP A 116 -7.33 6.61 -15.92
C ASP A 116 -7.52 7.40 -14.61
N GLY A 117 -6.43 8.00 -14.12
CA GLY A 117 -6.40 8.79 -12.89
C GLY A 117 -5.60 8.14 -11.77
N ILE A 118 -6.21 7.92 -10.63
CA ILE A 118 -5.59 7.37 -9.43
C ILE A 118 -6.08 5.94 -9.15
N PHE A 119 -5.23 5.15 -8.51
CA PHE A 119 -5.57 3.81 -8.05
C PHE A 119 -6.15 3.89 -6.64
N LEU A 120 -7.43 3.61 -6.47
CA LEU A 120 -8.04 3.55 -5.14
C LEU A 120 -7.74 2.20 -4.48
N MET A 121 -7.11 2.21 -3.32
CA MET A 121 -6.81 1.00 -2.55
C MET A 121 -7.73 0.91 -1.33
N LYS A 122 -8.35 -0.24 -1.10
CA LYS A 122 -9.16 -0.52 0.10
C LYS A 122 -8.42 -1.30 1.16
N SER A 123 -7.48 -2.14 0.77
CA SER A 123 -6.65 -2.94 1.66
C SER A 123 -5.25 -3.00 1.11
N GLY A 124 -4.27 -2.70 1.95
CA GLY A 124 -2.86 -2.88 1.66
C GLY A 124 -2.37 -4.27 2.06
N GLN A 125 -3.19 -5.06 2.77
CA GLN A 125 -2.79 -6.36 3.31
C GLN A 125 -2.16 -7.25 2.24
N ASN A 126 -0.91 -7.62 2.45
CA ASN A 126 -0.11 -8.47 1.56
C ASN A 126 0.02 -7.96 0.11
N TYR A 127 -0.27 -6.69 -0.21
CA TYR A 127 -0.41 -6.26 -1.61
C TYR A 127 0.89 -6.52 -2.43
N PHE A 128 2.06 -6.19 -1.89
CA PHE A 128 3.37 -6.47 -2.52
C PHE A 128 4.10 -7.65 -1.87
N TYR A 129 3.40 -8.49 -1.10
CA TYR A 129 4.00 -9.62 -0.39
C TYR A 129 4.78 -10.55 -1.33
N GLY A 130 6.07 -10.80 -1.01
CA GLY A 130 6.88 -11.81 -1.67
C GLY A 130 7.48 -11.43 -3.01
N PHE A 131 7.36 -10.19 -3.47
CA PHE A 131 8.06 -9.68 -4.66
C PHE A 131 9.56 -9.46 -4.36
N LYS A 132 10.26 -10.55 -4.03
CA LYS A 132 11.62 -10.53 -3.49
C LYS A 132 12.68 -9.99 -4.46
N ASN A 133 12.44 -10.03 -5.77
CA ASN A 133 13.36 -9.61 -6.81
C ASN A 133 13.06 -8.19 -7.33
N VAL A 134 11.98 -7.56 -6.89
CA VAL A 134 11.66 -6.18 -7.26
C VAL A 134 12.69 -5.24 -6.66
N THR A 135 13.31 -4.46 -7.53
CA THR A 135 14.31 -3.45 -7.18
C THR A 135 13.74 -2.04 -7.19
N GLU A 136 12.59 -1.84 -7.84
CA GLU A 136 11.98 -0.54 -8.06
C GLU A 136 10.45 -0.63 -8.15
N ILE A 137 9.75 0.34 -7.55
CA ILE A 137 8.32 0.60 -7.75
C ILE A 137 8.19 2.03 -8.26
N GLU A 138 7.72 2.20 -9.49
CA GLU A 138 7.43 3.52 -10.09
C GLU A 138 5.93 3.84 -9.99
N GLY A 139 5.62 5.13 -9.87
CA GLY A 139 4.23 5.62 -9.91
C GLY A 139 3.42 5.28 -8.66
N ILE A 140 4.06 4.89 -7.56
CA ILE A 140 3.37 4.58 -6.28
C ILE A 140 2.61 5.79 -5.75
N GLU A 141 2.98 7.01 -6.15
CA GLU A 141 2.28 8.26 -5.83
C GLU A 141 0.87 8.36 -6.44
N TYR A 142 0.55 7.52 -7.43
CA TYR A 142 -0.81 7.43 -7.96
C TYR A 142 -1.74 6.53 -7.14
N ILE A 143 -1.24 5.90 -6.07
CA ILE A 143 -2.06 5.08 -5.18
C ILE A 143 -2.66 5.95 -4.08
N ASP A 144 -3.99 5.97 -3.98
CA ASP A 144 -4.75 6.57 -2.88
C ASP A 144 -5.05 5.51 -1.81
N THR A 145 -4.46 5.70 -0.64
CA THR A 145 -4.61 4.81 0.52
C THR A 145 -5.59 5.33 1.57
N SER A 146 -6.29 6.43 1.30
CA SER A 146 -7.18 7.11 2.28
C SER A 146 -8.32 6.22 2.82
N GLN A 147 -8.65 5.11 2.15
CA GLN A 147 -9.64 4.15 2.61
C GLN A 147 -9.05 2.88 3.23
N VAL A 148 -7.72 2.79 3.30
CA VAL A 148 -7.03 1.59 3.81
C VAL A 148 -7.12 1.56 5.33
N THR A 149 -7.56 0.42 5.86
CA THR A 149 -7.61 0.16 7.31
C THR A 149 -6.61 -0.91 7.75
N ASP A 150 -6.04 -1.66 6.80
CA ASP A 150 -5.15 -2.79 7.04
C ASP A 150 -3.98 -2.75 6.04
N MET A 151 -2.75 -2.59 6.57
CA MET A 151 -1.48 -2.60 5.83
C MET A 151 -0.56 -3.75 6.30
N ASP A 152 -1.13 -4.78 6.97
CA ASP A 152 -0.34 -5.95 7.37
C ASP A 152 0.43 -6.52 6.18
N SER A 153 1.73 -6.70 6.37
CA SER A 153 2.62 -7.37 5.41
C SER A 153 2.64 -6.73 4.00
N MET A 154 2.29 -5.45 3.86
CA MET A 154 2.13 -4.80 2.55
C MET A 154 3.37 -4.93 1.68
N PHE A 155 4.56 -4.69 2.24
CA PHE A 155 5.86 -4.79 1.53
C PHE A 155 6.71 -5.97 2.02
N TYR A 156 6.09 -6.96 2.67
CA TYR A 156 6.78 -8.11 3.24
C TYR A 156 7.65 -8.84 2.20
N GLY A 157 8.94 -9.02 2.52
CA GLY A 157 9.84 -9.86 1.73
C GLY A 157 10.31 -9.25 0.41
N MET A 158 10.22 -7.94 0.25
CA MET A 158 10.78 -7.21 -0.91
C MET A 158 12.29 -7.01 -0.72
N ASN A 159 13.03 -8.12 -0.67
CA ASN A 159 14.44 -8.13 -0.27
C ASN A 159 15.38 -7.32 -1.17
N SER A 160 15.05 -7.19 -2.46
CA SER A 160 15.90 -6.48 -3.43
C SER A 160 15.58 -4.98 -3.55
N LEU A 161 14.51 -4.51 -2.89
CA LEU A 161 14.10 -3.12 -2.94
C LEU A 161 15.11 -2.24 -2.17
N THR A 162 15.63 -1.21 -2.82
CA THR A 162 16.66 -0.32 -2.24
C THR A 162 16.11 1.05 -1.84
N THR A 163 15.02 1.47 -2.48
CA THR A 163 14.31 2.72 -2.19
C THR A 163 12.82 2.49 -2.24
N LEU A 164 12.06 3.19 -1.42
CA LEU A 164 10.60 3.12 -1.38
C LEU A 164 10.03 4.50 -0.99
N GLU A 165 9.23 5.08 -1.87
CA GLU A 165 8.55 6.34 -1.65
C GLU A 165 7.13 6.08 -1.14
N VAL A 166 6.85 6.44 0.11
CA VAL A 166 5.51 6.31 0.74
C VAL A 166 4.98 7.63 1.27
N SER A 167 5.56 8.74 0.81
CA SER A 167 5.22 10.10 1.28
C SER A 167 3.78 10.52 0.93
N ASN A 168 3.14 9.87 -0.05
CA ASN A 168 1.74 10.10 -0.42
C ASN A 168 0.74 9.22 0.35
N PHE A 169 1.20 8.26 1.17
CA PHE A 169 0.29 7.35 1.86
C PHE A 169 -0.49 8.09 2.96
N ASP A 170 -1.81 8.05 2.86
CA ASP A 170 -2.71 8.41 3.95
C ASP A 170 -2.94 7.19 4.83
N THR A 171 -2.42 7.22 6.05
CA THR A 171 -2.53 6.13 7.02
C THR A 171 -3.50 6.43 8.15
N SER A 172 -4.25 7.55 8.07
CA SER A 172 -5.12 8.03 9.14
C SER A 172 -6.24 7.05 9.54
N ASN A 173 -6.62 6.12 8.65
CA ASN A 173 -7.62 5.09 8.93
C ASN A 173 -7.02 3.72 9.25
N VAL A 174 -5.68 3.57 9.23
CA VAL A 174 -5.02 2.28 9.40
C VAL A 174 -5.01 1.85 10.87
N THR A 175 -5.42 0.62 11.11
CA THR A 175 -5.43 -0.01 12.45
C THR A 175 -4.41 -1.13 12.60
N ASP A 176 -3.92 -1.70 11.50
CA ASP A 176 -2.94 -2.78 11.47
C ASP A 176 -1.80 -2.44 10.52
N MET A 177 -0.58 -2.32 11.06
CA MET A 177 0.68 -2.14 10.33
C MET A 177 1.66 -3.28 10.62
N SER A 178 1.16 -4.42 11.12
CA SER A 178 2.02 -5.54 11.46
C SER A 178 2.81 -6.04 10.25
N SER A 179 4.10 -6.28 10.44
CA SER A 179 5.01 -6.80 9.41
C SER A 179 5.08 -5.97 8.09
N MET A 180 4.62 -4.70 8.10
CA MET A 180 4.47 -3.90 6.87
C MET A 180 5.74 -3.86 6.02
N PHE A 181 6.92 -3.72 6.63
CA PHE A 181 8.23 -3.68 5.95
C PHE A 181 9.13 -4.89 6.31
N TYR A 182 8.55 -5.97 6.85
CA TYR A 182 9.31 -7.14 7.28
C TYR A 182 10.12 -7.74 6.12
N TYR A 183 11.43 -7.97 6.34
CA TYR A 183 12.36 -8.49 5.33
C TYR A 183 12.55 -7.60 4.08
N THR A 184 12.40 -6.29 4.18
CA THR A 184 12.91 -5.35 3.18
C THR A 184 14.37 -5.04 3.46
N SER A 185 15.21 -6.09 3.42
CA SER A 185 16.54 -6.08 4.03
C SER A 185 17.55 -5.16 3.34
N ASN A 186 17.36 -4.81 2.07
CA ASN A 186 18.26 -3.94 1.31
C ASN A 186 17.78 -2.48 1.24
N LEU A 187 16.65 -2.15 1.86
CA LEU A 187 16.17 -0.76 1.92
C LEU A 187 17.11 0.07 2.80
N THR A 188 17.72 1.11 2.21
CA THR A 188 18.74 1.94 2.89
C THR A 188 18.16 3.18 3.54
N THR A 189 17.01 3.66 3.04
CA THR A 189 16.29 4.83 3.56
C THR A 189 14.78 4.54 3.54
N LEU A 190 14.06 5.05 4.53
CA LEU A 190 12.60 4.98 4.60
C LEU A 190 12.09 6.24 5.31
N ASP A 191 11.31 7.05 4.60
CA ASP A 191 10.63 8.22 5.18
C ASP A 191 9.18 7.87 5.51
N VAL A 192 8.86 7.84 6.80
CA VAL A 192 7.52 7.59 7.37
C VAL A 192 7.02 8.83 8.15
N SER A 193 7.59 10.00 7.88
CA SER A 193 7.26 11.25 8.59
C SER A 193 5.81 11.71 8.35
N ASN A 194 5.17 11.25 7.29
CA ASN A 194 3.76 11.52 6.97
C ASN A 194 2.76 10.52 7.59
N PHE A 195 3.25 9.43 8.22
CA PHE A 195 2.35 8.40 8.75
C PHE A 195 1.59 8.94 9.98
N ASP A 196 0.27 8.90 9.92
CA ASP A 196 -0.60 9.04 11.09
C ASP A 196 -0.85 7.66 11.68
N THR A 197 -0.28 7.41 12.86
CA THR A 197 -0.39 6.13 13.57
C THR A 197 -1.37 6.16 14.74
N SER A 198 -2.12 7.25 14.88
CA SER A 198 -3.03 7.48 16.03
C SER A 198 -4.13 6.41 16.18
N ASN A 199 -4.50 5.73 15.09
CA ASN A 199 -5.48 4.65 15.10
C ASN A 199 -4.87 3.24 15.10
N VAL A 200 -3.53 3.11 15.04
CA VAL A 200 -2.86 1.81 14.93
C VAL A 200 -2.91 1.05 16.25
N ILE A 201 -3.28 -0.23 16.16
CA ILE A 201 -3.41 -1.16 17.29
C ILE A 201 -2.29 -2.21 17.26
N ASP A 202 -1.89 -2.68 16.10
CA ASP A 202 -0.83 -3.68 15.91
C ASP A 202 0.33 -3.13 15.09
N MET A 203 1.55 -3.12 15.68
CA MET A 203 2.82 -2.76 15.03
C MET A 203 3.83 -3.93 15.09
N ARG A 204 3.36 -5.15 15.35
CA ARG A 204 4.22 -6.33 15.47
C ARG A 204 5.10 -6.52 14.23
N GLY A 205 6.43 -6.57 14.44
CA GLY A 205 7.40 -6.82 13.38
C GLY A 205 7.41 -5.79 12.25
N MET A 206 6.86 -4.58 12.44
CA MET A 206 6.70 -3.58 11.36
C MET A 206 8.00 -3.32 10.60
N PHE A 207 9.14 -3.25 11.30
CA PHE A 207 10.46 -2.99 10.72
C PHE A 207 11.43 -4.18 10.88
N TRP A 208 10.91 -5.39 11.13
CA TRP A 208 11.74 -6.56 11.40
C TRP A 208 12.62 -6.90 10.18
N ASN A 209 13.93 -7.08 10.45
CA ASN A 209 14.96 -7.48 9.46
C ASN A 209 15.18 -6.46 8.33
N MET A 210 15.03 -5.17 8.61
CA MET A 210 15.50 -4.08 7.75
C MET A 210 16.99 -3.83 8.03
N GLN A 211 17.84 -4.73 7.53
CA GLN A 211 19.24 -4.81 7.93
C GLN A 211 20.09 -3.63 7.46
N SER A 212 19.80 -3.08 6.26
CA SER A 212 20.59 -2.01 5.64
C SER A 212 20.08 -0.59 5.98
N LEU A 213 19.01 -0.47 6.78
CA LEU A 213 18.50 0.83 7.19
C LEU A 213 19.41 1.42 8.27
N THR A 214 19.95 2.62 8.03
CA THR A 214 20.90 3.28 8.94
C THR A 214 20.24 4.31 9.84
N GLU A 215 19.13 4.88 9.43
CA GLU A 215 18.37 5.91 10.15
C GLU A 215 16.87 5.62 10.03
N LEU A 216 16.12 5.88 11.09
CA LEU A 216 14.66 5.78 11.13
C LEU A 216 14.12 6.84 12.10
N ASP A 217 13.40 7.82 11.55
CA ASP A 217 12.73 8.85 12.36
C ASP A 217 11.27 8.44 12.61
N LEU A 218 10.95 8.23 13.89
CA LEU A 218 9.61 7.86 14.38
C LEU A 218 9.06 8.95 15.30
N SER A 219 9.56 10.19 15.21
CA SER A 219 9.15 11.28 16.09
C SER A 219 7.68 11.68 15.96
N ASN A 220 7.06 11.36 14.82
CA ASN A 220 5.63 11.56 14.53
C ASN A 220 4.71 10.42 15.01
N PHE A 221 5.28 9.27 15.42
CA PHE A 221 4.46 8.10 15.77
C PHE A 221 3.68 8.33 17.08
N ASP A 222 2.36 8.27 17.00
CA ASP A 222 1.47 8.12 18.17
C ASP A 222 1.20 6.64 18.42
N THR A 223 1.73 6.13 19.52
CA THR A 223 1.58 4.72 19.91
C THR A 223 0.55 4.51 21.03
N SER A 224 -0.25 5.53 21.32
CA SER A 224 -1.18 5.51 22.46
C SER A 224 -2.30 4.45 22.37
N ASN A 225 -2.55 3.90 21.19
CA ASN A 225 -3.51 2.84 20.94
C ASN A 225 -2.87 1.46 20.70
N VAL A 226 -1.55 1.38 20.59
CA VAL A 226 -0.84 0.14 20.26
C VAL A 226 -0.88 -0.87 21.41
N ILE A 227 -1.19 -2.12 21.08
CA ILE A 227 -1.29 -3.25 22.00
C ILE A 227 -0.12 -4.23 21.80
N ASP A 228 0.34 -4.44 20.58
CA ASP A 228 1.45 -5.36 20.26
C ASP A 228 2.58 -4.61 19.54
N MET A 229 3.78 -4.61 20.13
CA MET A 229 5.06 -4.11 19.57
C MET A 229 6.10 -5.23 19.47
N SER A 230 5.68 -6.49 19.57
CA SER A 230 6.60 -7.63 19.50
C SER A 230 7.40 -7.59 18.21
N LEU A 231 8.71 -7.87 18.28
CA LEU A 231 9.59 -7.99 17.12
C LEU A 231 9.75 -6.70 16.28
N MET A 232 9.19 -5.56 16.71
CA MET A 232 9.05 -4.34 15.88
C MET A 232 10.36 -3.90 15.22
N PHE A 233 11.49 -3.97 15.93
CA PHE A 233 12.82 -3.56 15.46
C PHE A 233 13.84 -4.71 15.42
N THR A 234 13.35 -5.94 15.45
CA THR A 234 14.23 -7.13 15.47
C THR A 234 15.16 -7.15 14.25
N SER A 235 16.46 -7.40 14.46
CA SER A 235 17.46 -7.57 13.41
C SER A 235 17.63 -6.37 12.47
N MET A 236 17.50 -5.15 12.98
CA MET A 236 17.89 -3.91 12.29
C MET A 236 19.39 -3.69 12.53
N GLY A 237 20.23 -4.37 11.73
CA GLY A 237 21.67 -4.51 12.01
C GLY A 237 22.48 -3.23 11.89
N ASP A 238 22.16 -2.35 10.93
CA ASP A 238 22.95 -1.16 10.62
C ASP A 238 22.52 0.12 11.37
N ILE A 239 21.38 0.07 12.08
CA ILE A 239 20.95 1.20 12.93
C ILE A 239 21.89 1.38 14.12
N THR A 240 22.41 2.58 14.30
CA THR A 240 23.31 2.95 15.41
C THR A 240 22.62 3.70 16.55
N SER A 241 21.53 4.40 16.26
CA SER A 241 20.67 5.06 17.25
C SER A 241 19.21 4.95 16.88
N LEU A 242 18.34 4.79 17.88
CA LEU A 242 16.90 4.73 17.70
C LEU A 242 16.20 5.54 18.79
N TYR A 243 15.49 6.58 18.39
CA TYR A 243 14.73 7.41 19.32
C TYR A 243 13.28 6.93 19.39
N VAL A 244 12.89 6.43 20.55
CA VAL A 244 11.52 5.97 20.89
C VAL A 244 10.98 6.67 22.15
N GLY A 245 11.53 7.82 22.49
CA GLY A 245 11.18 8.59 23.67
C GLY A 245 9.77 9.21 23.65
N ASN A 246 9.16 9.27 22.46
CA ASN A 246 7.76 9.70 22.27
C ASN A 246 6.75 8.55 22.42
N PHE A 247 7.19 7.28 22.48
CA PHE A 247 6.27 6.14 22.51
C PHE A 247 5.48 6.09 23.82
N ASN A 248 4.17 6.02 23.72
CA ASN A 248 3.26 5.74 24.83
C ASN A 248 2.97 4.24 24.88
N THR A 249 3.60 3.54 25.81
CA THR A 249 3.46 2.07 25.92
C THR A 249 2.42 1.63 26.97
N SER A 250 1.57 2.53 27.45
CA SER A 250 0.66 2.26 28.56
C SER A 250 -0.41 1.19 28.24
N LYS A 251 -0.73 0.96 26.97
CA LYS A 251 -1.66 -0.10 26.53
C LYS A 251 -0.97 -1.36 26.02
N VAL A 252 0.35 -1.34 25.86
CA VAL A 252 1.09 -2.44 25.26
C VAL A 252 1.09 -3.65 26.18
N THR A 253 0.74 -4.82 25.64
CA THR A 253 0.72 -6.10 26.33
C THR A 253 1.82 -7.06 25.88
N ALA A 254 2.39 -6.85 24.70
CA ALA A 254 3.45 -7.68 24.13
C ALA A 254 4.60 -6.82 23.55
N MET A 255 5.84 -7.11 23.99
CA MET A 255 7.08 -6.45 23.54
C MET A 255 8.20 -7.47 23.34
N ASN A 256 7.88 -8.75 23.19
CA ASN A 256 8.92 -9.76 23.09
C ASN A 256 9.81 -9.52 21.87
N ASN A 257 11.12 -9.65 22.07
CA ASN A 257 12.15 -9.47 21.07
C ASN A 257 12.14 -8.11 20.32
N MET A 258 11.52 -7.06 20.89
CA MET A 258 11.32 -5.78 20.23
C MET A 258 12.62 -5.18 19.68
N PHE A 259 13.74 -5.34 20.40
CA PHE A 259 15.06 -4.81 20.03
C PHE A 259 16.10 -5.93 19.82
N SER A 260 15.68 -7.16 19.61
CA SER A 260 16.60 -8.29 19.46
C SER A 260 17.43 -8.17 18.17
N GLY A 261 18.73 -8.47 18.26
CA GLY A 261 19.60 -8.51 17.06
C GLY A 261 19.97 -7.15 16.47
N MET A 262 19.76 -6.04 17.18
CA MET A 262 20.21 -4.69 16.78
C MET A 262 21.70 -4.51 17.16
N SER A 263 22.58 -5.15 16.38
CA SER A 263 24.00 -5.37 16.75
C SER A 263 24.85 -4.09 16.82
N ASN A 264 24.49 -3.05 16.07
CA ASN A 264 25.22 -1.79 16.01
C ASN A 264 24.56 -0.68 16.86
N LEU A 265 23.45 -0.95 17.54
CA LEU A 265 22.74 0.03 18.34
C LEU A 265 23.59 0.46 19.55
N THR A 266 23.92 1.74 19.65
CA THR A 266 24.69 2.33 20.75
C THR A 266 23.85 3.20 21.68
N GLU A 267 22.72 3.70 21.20
CA GLU A 267 21.83 4.58 21.95
C GLU A 267 20.38 4.12 21.83
N LEU A 268 19.71 3.91 22.97
CA LEU A 268 18.31 3.55 23.06
C LEU A 268 17.65 4.21 24.27
N GLY A 269 16.72 5.13 24.04
CA GLY A 269 15.99 5.84 25.07
C GLY A 269 14.65 5.23 25.40
N VAL A 270 14.57 4.33 26.40
CA VAL A 270 13.34 3.65 26.84
C VAL A 270 12.88 4.02 28.25
N SER A 271 13.41 5.11 28.81
CA SER A 271 13.13 5.51 30.21
C SER A 271 11.65 5.88 30.47
N ASN A 272 10.89 6.20 29.41
CA ASN A 272 9.46 6.53 29.47
C ASN A 272 8.54 5.30 29.26
N PHE A 273 9.08 4.09 29.00
CA PHE A 273 8.26 2.92 28.77
C PHE A 273 7.49 2.50 30.03
N ASN A 274 6.18 2.43 29.91
CA ASN A 274 5.31 1.84 30.92
C ASN A 274 5.08 0.36 30.61
N THR A 275 5.70 -0.51 31.36
CA THR A 275 5.62 -1.96 31.16
C THR A 275 4.60 -2.64 32.07
N SER A 276 3.76 -1.90 32.79
CA SER A 276 2.83 -2.44 33.79
C SER A 276 1.79 -3.42 33.21
N ASN A 277 1.44 -3.28 31.93
CA ASN A 277 0.50 -4.15 31.23
C ASN A 277 1.19 -5.22 30.37
N VAL A 278 2.52 -5.20 30.29
CA VAL A 278 3.26 -6.15 29.45
C VAL A 278 3.27 -7.53 30.10
N THR A 279 2.77 -8.52 29.38
CA THR A 279 2.71 -9.92 29.82
C THR A 279 3.76 -10.80 29.12
N ASN A 280 4.33 -10.31 28.02
CA ASN A 280 5.35 -11.01 27.24
C ASN A 280 6.49 -10.04 26.87
N MET A 281 7.70 -10.30 27.40
CA MET A 281 8.87 -9.41 27.31
C MET A 281 10.19 -10.17 27.11
N ASN A 282 10.15 -11.35 26.48
CA ASN A 282 11.35 -12.20 26.31
C ASN A 282 12.37 -11.58 25.36
#